data_eda689967aeef91ecb73557ba8e1e41c
#
_entry.id   eda689967aeef91ecb73557ba8e1e41c
#
_cell.length_a   1.000
_cell.length_b   1.000
_cell.length_c   1.000
_cell.angle_alpha   90.00
_cell.angle_beta   90.00
_cell.angle_gamma   90.00
#
_symmetry.space_group_name_H-M   'P 1'
#
loop_
_entity.id
_entity.type
_entity.pdbx_description
1 polymer ?
#
loop_
_entity_poly.entity_id
_entity_poly.type
_entity_poly.pdbx_seq_one_letter_code
_entity_poly.pdbx_strand_id
1 'polypeptide(L)'
;DHSVEFFKDDTSRKCGSCGHRFINPNMDFGCASYCQYAEQCIGDLPPELLAQKEDLLKDRVAIEMKRYFKSDFKRIGHATRVARYAERIGKIEGGNLAVILSAAYLHDIGIVEAEKKHQSTAAKYQELEGPPIAASILIKLGAKEALVEEVCDIVGHHHHPRSDETINFKVVYDADLIENIDEKQKENPLKPEQLAERIEKSFLTPGGSEVAKEVLLSEKTVK
;
A
#
# COMPACT_ATOMS: atom_id res chain seq x y z
N ASP A 1 33.42 23.21 -9.49
CA ASP A 1 33.33 21.83 -8.99
C ASP A 1 33.93 21.83 -7.58
N HIS A 2 33.17 21.30 -6.62
CA HIS A 2 33.60 21.15 -5.24
C HIS A 2 33.61 19.68 -4.92
N SER A 3 34.77 19.11 -4.58
CA SER A 3 34.90 17.72 -4.15
C SER A 3 34.57 17.59 -2.66
N VAL A 4 33.88 16.54 -2.29
CA VAL A 4 33.62 16.17 -0.89
C VAL A 4 34.45 14.92 -0.58
N GLU A 5 35.43 15.04 0.28
CA GLU A 5 36.26 13.93 0.71
C GLU A 5 35.65 13.26 1.94
N PHE A 6 35.65 11.93 1.98
CA PHE A 6 35.21 11.13 3.11
C PHE A 6 36.37 10.46 3.80
N PHE A 7 36.40 10.51 5.12
CA PHE A 7 37.25 9.63 5.91
C PHE A 7 36.65 8.26 6.07
N LYS A 8 37.43 7.28 6.44
CA LYS A 8 37.05 5.88 6.55
C LYS A 8 35.81 5.66 7.41
N ASP A 9 35.63 6.45 8.46
CA ASP A 9 34.56 6.30 9.45
C ASP A 9 33.44 7.33 9.28
N ASP A 10 33.52 8.18 8.25
CA ASP A 10 32.44 9.14 7.96
C ASP A 10 31.23 8.41 7.35
N THR A 11 30.08 8.49 7.96
CA THR A 11 28.81 8.00 7.40
C THR A 11 28.26 8.95 6.35
N SER A 12 28.41 10.27 6.58
CA SER A 12 27.96 11.32 5.67
C SER A 12 28.77 12.61 5.87
N ARG A 13 28.87 13.46 4.83
CA ARG A 13 29.48 14.80 4.91
C ARG A 13 28.66 15.86 4.20
N LYS A 14 28.65 17.07 4.76
CA LYS A 14 28.06 18.24 4.11
C LYS A 14 29.07 18.88 3.15
N CYS A 15 28.61 19.24 1.95
CA CYS A 15 29.38 20.08 1.05
C CYS A 15 29.55 21.48 1.65
N GLY A 16 30.79 21.97 1.77
CA GLY A 16 31.06 23.29 2.28
C GLY A 16 30.57 24.44 1.39
N SER A 17 30.28 24.18 0.11
CA SER A 17 29.82 25.18 -0.86
C SER A 17 28.30 25.30 -0.91
N CYS A 18 27.55 24.17 -1.02
CA CYS A 18 26.10 24.19 -1.20
C CYS A 18 25.31 23.63 -0.01
N GLY A 19 25.98 23.13 1.04
CA GLY A 19 25.35 22.56 2.22
C GLY A 19 24.69 21.20 2.01
N HIS A 20 24.67 20.65 0.78
CA HIS A 20 24.12 19.32 0.51
C HIS A 20 24.89 18.26 1.27
N ARG A 21 24.18 17.30 1.87
CA ARG A 21 24.76 16.18 2.61
C ARG A 21 24.88 14.98 1.68
N PHE A 22 26.09 14.49 1.50
CA PHE A 22 26.39 13.28 0.73
C PHE A 22 26.64 12.12 1.68
N ILE A 23 26.18 10.92 1.28
CA ILE A 23 26.55 9.67 1.95
C ILE A 23 27.93 9.24 1.47
N ASN A 24 28.69 8.60 2.35
CA ASN A 24 29.95 8.00 1.97
C ASN A 24 29.72 6.79 1.03
N PRO A 25 30.12 6.87 -0.25
CA PRO A 25 29.88 5.81 -1.20
C PRO A 25 30.65 4.51 -0.91
N ASN A 26 31.63 4.57 -0.01
CA ASN A 26 32.44 3.41 0.39
C ASN A 26 31.88 2.68 1.62
N MET A 27 30.78 3.16 2.21
CA MET A 27 30.11 2.48 3.31
C MET A 27 28.89 1.70 2.84
N ASP A 28 28.75 0.47 3.32
CA ASP A 28 27.53 -0.33 3.08
C ASP A 28 26.44 0.07 4.09
N PHE A 29 25.47 0.81 3.59
CA PHE A 29 24.26 1.18 4.34
C PHE A 29 23.08 0.24 4.06
N GLY A 30 23.32 -0.94 3.49
CA GLY A 30 22.27 -1.88 3.12
C GLY A 30 21.27 -2.18 4.24
N CYS A 31 21.74 -2.18 5.51
CA CYS A 31 20.85 -2.35 6.66
C CYS A 31 19.97 -1.13 6.95
N ALA A 32 20.36 0.08 6.55
CA ALA A 32 19.62 1.31 6.86
C ALA A 32 18.28 1.42 6.13
N SER A 33 18.17 0.79 4.96
CA SER A 33 16.92 0.78 4.19
C SER A 33 15.78 -0.01 4.87
N TYR A 34 16.11 -0.90 5.81
CA TYR A 34 15.11 -1.72 6.53
C TYR A 34 15.23 -1.66 8.06
N CYS A 35 16.21 -0.96 8.61
CA CYS A 35 16.36 -0.84 10.05
C CYS A 35 15.47 0.28 10.60
N GLN A 36 14.69 0.00 11.65
CA GLN A 36 13.89 1.02 12.33
C GLN A 36 14.76 2.02 13.12
N TYR A 37 15.99 1.64 13.47
CA TYR A 37 16.95 2.46 14.24
C TYR A 37 17.98 3.14 13.33
N ALA A 38 17.77 3.15 12.00
CA ALA A 38 18.74 3.70 11.05
C ALA A 38 19.12 5.15 11.37
N GLU A 39 18.13 5.99 11.74
CA GLU A 39 18.36 7.40 12.10
C GLU A 39 19.20 7.57 13.37
N GLN A 40 19.09 6.63 14.31
CA GLN A 40 19.93 6.65 15.53
C GLN A 40 21.41 6.30 15.23
N CYS A 41 21.64 5.45 14.19
CA CYS A 41 22.97 5.03 13.79
C CYS A 41 23.67 6.01 12.86
N ILE A 42 22.92 6.61 11.91
CA ILE A 42 23.47 7.37 10.78
C ILE A 42 23.19 8.87 10.93
N GLY A 43 22.24 9.24 11.80
CA GLY A 43 21.65 10.57 11.89
C GLY A 43 20.56 10.75 10.85
N ASP A 44 20.34 11.99 10.38
CA ASP A 44 19.36 12.28 9.33
C ASP A 44 19.63 11.42 8.09
N LEU A 45 18.67 10.58 7.72
CA LEU A 45 18.79 9.73 6.53
C LEU A 45 18.77 10.61 5.28
N PRO A 46 19.73 10.40 4.35
CA PRO A 46 19.70 11.07 3.06
C PRO A 46 18.46 10.70 2.23
N PRO A 47 18.01 11.60 1.32
CA PRO A 47 16.83 11.39 0.49
C PRO A 47 16.82 10.05 -0.25
N GLU A 48 17.97 9.61 -0.74
CA GLU A 48 18.12 8.35 -1.47
C GLU A 48 17.83 7.12 -0.60
N LEU A 49 18.30 7.11 0.66
CA LEU A 49 17.99 6.03 1.60
C LEU A 49 16.56 6.08 2.10
N LEU A 50 15.98 7.28 2.24
CA LEU A 50 14.56 7.44 2.56
C LEU A 50 13.68 6.87 1.44
N ALA A 51 14.00 7.17 0.17
CA ALA A 51 13.30 6.63 -0.98
C ALA A 51 13.39 5.09 -1.02
N GLN A 52 14.58 4.51 -0.84
CA GLN A 52 14.73 3.06 -0.75
C GLN A 52 13.94 2.44 0.41
N LYS A 53 13.89 3.12 1.56
CA LYS A 53 13.12 2.65 2.73
C LYS A 53 11.61 2.65 2.44
N GLU A 54 11.11 3.64 1.75
CA GLU A 54 9.72 3.74 1.31
C GLU A 54 9.39 2.70 0.22
N ASP A 55 10.26 2.50 -0.76
CA ASP A 55 10.09 1.47 -1.81
C ASP A 55 10.03 0.05 -1.23
N LEU A 56 10.83 -0.23 -0.20
CA LEU A 56 10.85 -1.54 0.46
C LEU A 56 9.72 -1.73 1.47
N LEU A 57 9.05 -0.66 1.90
CA LEU A 57 8.00 -0.74 2.91
C LEU A 57 6.86 -1.64 2.44
N LYS A 58 6.40 -1.51 1.19
CA LYS A 58 5.33 -2.31 0.61
C LYS A 58 5.59 -3.81 0.70
N ASP A 59 6.84 -4.23 0.40
CA ASP A 59 7.21 -5.65 0.41
C ASP A 59 7.23 -6.20 1.83
N ARG A 60 7.67 -5.38 2.80
CA ARG A 60 7.67 -5.73 4.22
C ARG A 60 6.25 -5.81 4.78
N VAL A 61 5.37 -4.90 4.37
CA VAL A 61 3.93 -4.94 4.72
C VAL A 61 3.28 -6.20 4.16
N ALA A 62 3.56 -6.55 2.89
CA ALA A 62 3.07 -7.78 2.29
C ALA A 62 3.52 -9.05 3.06
N ILE A 63 4.75 -9.07 3.58
CA ILE A 63 5.27 -10.17 4.41
C ILE A 63 4.52 -10.23 5.75
N GLU A 64 4.35 -9.10 6.44
CA GLU A 64 3.63 -9.08 7.73
C GLU A 64 2.13 -9.43 7.56
N MET A 65 1.49 -8.98 6.50
CA MET A 65 0.11 -9.39 6.14
C MET A 65 0.01 -10.92 5.97
N LYS A 66 0.94 -11.52 5.22
CA LYS A 66 0.99 -12.99 5.06
C LYS A 66 1.24 -13.72 6.38
N ARG A 67 2.11 -13.19 7.24
CA ARG A 67 2.34 -13.74 8.58
C ARG A 67 1.09 -13.66 9.46
N TYR A 68 0.35 -12.57 9.35
CA TYR A 68 -0.88 -12.37 10.11
C TYR A 68 -1.99 -13.35 9.68
N PHE A 69 -2.24 -13.49 8.39
CA PHE A 69 -3.25 -14.40 7.84
C PHE A 69 -2.83 -15.88 7.87
N LYS A 70 -1.52 -16.18 8.05
CA LYS A 70 -0.99 -17.56 8.16
C LYS A 70 -1.35 -18.42 6.95
N SER A 71 -2.26 -19.39 7.12
CA SER A 71 -2.71 -20.34 6.09
C SER A 71 -3.99 -19.91 5.37
N ASP A 72 -4.50 -18.71 5.63
CA ASP A 72 -5.65 -18.20 4.90
C ASP A 72 -5.24 -17.67 3.51
N PHE A 73 -5.00 -18.63 2.61
CA PHE A 73 -4.56 -18.33 1.25
C PHE A 73 -5.60 -17.54 0.44
N LYS A 74 -6.89 -17.62 0.81
CA LYS A 74 -7.93 -16.85 0.14
C LYS A 74 -7.76 -15.37 0.40
N ARG A 75 -7.63 -14.96 1.66
CA ARG A 75 -7.41 -13.54 2.06
C ARG A 75 -6.06 -13.01 1.61
N ILE A 76 -5.00 -13.83 1.71
CA ILE A 76 -3.68 -13.47 1.17
C ILE A 76 -3.74 -13.24 -0.34
N GLY A 77 -4.43 -14.10 -1.07
CA GLY A 77 -4.62 -13.98 -2.52
C GLY A 77 -5.39 -12.71 -2.90
N HIS A 78 -6.51 -12.44 -2.22
CA HIS A 78 -7.32 -11.24 -2.38
C HIS A 78 -6.47 -9.97 -2.18
N ALA A 79 -5.86 -9.78 -1.02
CA ALA A 79 -5.04 -8.61 -0.72
C ALA A 79 -3.87 -8.42 -1.72
N THR A 80 -3.29 -9.53 -2.22
CA THR A 80 -2.21 -9.47 -3.21
C THR A 80 -2.72 -9.02 -4.58
N ARG A 81 -3.92 -9.43 -5.00
CA ARG A 81 -4.53 -9.00 -6.26
C ARG A 81 -4.98 -7.54 -6.18
N VAL A 82 -5.61 -7.15 -5.06
CA VAL A 82 -5.96 -5.75 -4.79
C VAL A 82 -4.72 -4.85 -4.85
N ALA A 83 -3.61 -5.22 -4.20
CA ALA A 83 -2.37 -4.45 -4.25
C ALA A 83 -1.81 -4.31 -5.69
N ARG A 84 -1.95 -5.33 -6.54
CA ARG A 84 -1.54 -5.27 -7.95
C ARG A 84 -2.39 -4.27 -8.76
N TYR A 85 -3.70 -4.26 -8.55
CA TYR A 85 -4.57 -3.28 -9.20
C TYR A 85 -4.31 -1.88 -8.65
N ALA A 86 -4.14 -1.73 -7.34
CA ALA A 86 -3.81 -0.46 -6.69
C ALA A 86 -2.49 0.13 -7.20
N GLU A 87 -1.47 -0.69 -7.43
CA GLU A 87 -0.21 -0.24 -8.02
C GLU A 87 -0.40 0.31 -9.45
N ARG A 88 -1.21 -0.37 -10.26
CA ARG A 88 -1.51 0.08 -11.64
C ARG A 88 -2.27 1.40 -11.63
N ILE A 89 -3.36 1.47 -10.86
CA ILE A 89 -4.21 2.67 -10.77
C ILE A 89 -3.41 3.82 -10.17
N GLY A 90 -2.64 3.58 -9.09
CA GLY A 90 -1.84 4.61 -8.44
C GLY A 90 -0.75 5.22 -9.32
N LYS A 91 -0.18 4.44 -10.26
CA LYS A 91 0.75 4.96 -11.27
C LYS A 91 0.07 5.86 -12.30
N ILE A 92 -1.21 5.64 -12.60
CA ILE A 92 -2.02 6.47 -13.51
C ILE A 92 -2.44 7.76 -12.78
N GLU A 93 -2.97 7.64 -11.58
CA GLU A 93 -3.58 8.73 -10.82
C GLU A 93 -2.57 9.60 -10.04
N GLY A 94 -1.33 9.14 -9.85
CA GLY A 94 -0.26 9.91 -9.23
C GLY A 94 -0.31 9.99 -7.69
N GLY A 95 -0.93 9.03 -7.02
CA GLY A 95 -0.97 8.95 -5.56
C GLY A 95 0.36 8.49 -4.91
N ASN A 96 0.42 8.52 -3.59
CA ASN A 96 1.57 8.01 -2.82
C ASN A 96 1.54 6.48 -2.78
N LEU A 97 2.41 5.84 -3.59
CA LEU A 97 2.45 4.38 -3.69
C LEU A 97 2.79 3.67 -2.37
N ALA A 98 3.55 4.30 -1.48
CA ALA A 98 3.83 3.70 -0.17
C ALA A 98 2.55 3.61 0.70
N VAL A 99 1.72 4.64 0.68
CA VAL A 99 0.40 4.64 1.35
C VAL A 99 -0.54 3.66 0.66
N ILE A 100 -0.71 3.80 -0.66
CA ILE A 100 -1.64 3.00 -1.48
C ILE A 100 -1.39 1.50 -1.29
N LEU A 101 -0.14 1.05 -1.44
CA LEU A 101 0.17 -0.36 -1.38
C LEU A 101 0.13 -0.92 0.04
N SER A 102 0.51 -0.11 1.04
CA SER A 102 0.34 -0.49 2.44
C SER A 102 -1.14 -0.66 2.79
N ALA A 103 -1.98 0.29 2.39
CA ALA A 103 -3.42 0.21 2.60
C ALA A 103 -4.04 -0.98 1.84
N ALA A 104 -3.67 -1.19 0.58
CA ALA A 104 -4.16 -2.30 -0.23
C ALA A 104 -3.84 -3.68 0.36
N TYR A 105 -2.64 -3.86 0.95
CA TYR A 105 -2.32 -5.11 1.65
C TYR A 105 -3.03 -5.26 2.99
N LEU A 106 -3.41 -4.17 3.65
CA LEU A 106 -3.93 -4.17 5.01
C LEU A 106 -5.44 -3.87 5.11
N HIS A 107 -6.14 -3.54 3.99
CA HIS A 107 -7.54 -3.10 4.05
C HIS A 107 -8.44 -4.08 4.83
N ASP A 108 -8.29 -5.36 4.60
CA ASP A 108 -9.06 -6.45 5.22
C ASP A 108 -8.41 -7.05 6.48
N ILE A 109 -7.33 -6.43 7.01
CA ILE A 109 -6.57 -7.02 8.12
C ILE A 109 -7.41 -7.23 9.38
N GLY A 110 -8.49 -6.46 9.55
CA GLY A 110 -9.41 -6.54 10.67
C GLY A 110 -10.33 -7.77 10.66
N ILE A 111 -10.47 -8.46 9.54
CA ILE A 111 -11.48 -9.51 9.36
C ILE A 111 -11.31 -10.68 10.36
N VAL A 112 -10.09 -11.03 10.72
CA VAL A 112 -9.81 -12.13 11.67
C VAL A 112 -10.26 -11.77 13.09
N GLU A 113 -10.01 -10.53 13.51
CA GLU A 113 -10.48 -10.07 14.83
C GLU A 113 -11.99 -9.80 14.83
N ALA A 114 -12.55 -9.34 13.71
CA ALA A 114 -13.99 -9.20 13.53
C ALA A 114 -14.72 -10.54 13.71
N GLU A 115 -14.21 -11.60 13.09
CA GLU A 115 -14.75 -12.97 13.28
C GLU A 115 -14.66 -13.43 14.71
N LYS A 116 -13.51 -13.21 15.38
CA LYS A 116 -13.30 -13.65 16.78
C LYS A 116 -14.16 -12.89 17.78
N LYS A 117 -14.22 -11.56 17.68
CA LYS A 117 -14.87 -10.72 18.68
C LYS A 117 -16.36 -10.55 18.43
N HIS A 118 -16.76 -10.47 17.16
CA HIS A 118 -18.14 -10.14 16.77
C HIS A 118 -18.86 -11.29 16.08
N GLN A 119 -18.19 -12.43 15.82
CA GLN A 119 -18.73 -13.58 15.08
C GLN A 119 -19.30 -13.17 13.71
N SER A 120 -18.70 -12.16 13.08
CA SER A 120 -19.19 -11.53 11.86
C SER A 120 -18.05 -10.94 11.04
N THR A 121 -18.17 -11.08 9.72
CA THR A 121 -17.27 -10.43 8.74
C THR A 121 -17.88 -9.16 8.13
N ALA A 122 -18.93 -8.60 8.75
CA ALA A 122 -19.54 -7.37 8.22
C ALA A 122 -18.56 -6.20 8.22
N ALA A 123 -18.60 -5.37 7.17
CA ALA A 123 -17.71 -4.24 6.94
C ALA A 123 -17.44 -3.40 8.19
N LYS A 124 -18.50 -3.02 8.94
CA LYS A 124 -18.39 -2.22 10.14
C LYS A 124 -17.45 -2.78 11.24
N TYR A 125 -17.34 -4.11 11.30
CA TYR A 125 -16.47 -4.76 12.30
C TYR A 125 -15.03 -4.89 11.77
N GLN A 126 -14.86 -5.12 10.47
CA GLN A 126 -13.54 -5.11 9.84
C GLN A 126 -12.90 -3.71 9.94
N GLU A 127 -13.67 -2.67 9.64
CA GLU A 127 -13.26 -1.27 9.73
C GLU A 127 -12.96 -0.84 11.17
N LEU A 128 -13.66 -1.41 12.16
CA LEU A 128 -13.39 -1.17 13.58
C LEU A 128 -12.07 -1.84 14.05
N GLU A 129 -11.85 -3.08 13.66
CA GLU A 129 -10.74 -3.88 14.18
C GLU A 129 -9.45 -3.73 13.32
N GLY A 130 -9.57 -3.25 12.08
CA GLY A 130 -8.44 -3.13 11.15
C GLY A 130 -7.39 -2.10 11.55
N PRO A 131 -7.76 -0.84 11.84
CA PRO A 131 -6.79 0.23 12.08
C PRO A 131 -5.78 -0.05 13.20
N PRO A 132 -6.14 -0.59 14.38
CA PRO A 132 -5.17 -0.91 15.43
C PRO A 132 -4.13 -1.94 14.98
N ILE A 133 -4.54 -2.93 14.16
CA ILE A 133 -3.66 -3.98 13.65
C ILE A 133 -2.72 -3.39 12.59
N ALA A 134 -3.26 -2.60 11.66
CA ALA A 134 -2.49 -1.91 10.63
C ALA A 134 -1.45 -0.98 11.25
N ALA A 135 -1.84 -0.17 12.24
CA ALA A 135 -0.92 0.69 13.00
C ALA A 135 0.22 -0.11 13.64
N SER A 136 -0.09 -1.20 14.33
CA SER A 136 0.91 -2.05 14.99
C SER A 136 1.92 -2.61 13.99
N ILE A 137 1.47 -3.06 12.81
CA ILE A 137 2.34 -3.57 11.75
C ILE A 137 3.24 -2.44 11.22
N LEU A 138 2.67 -1.30 10.86
CA LEU A 138 3.39 -0.19 10.24
C LEU A 138 4.42 0.45 11.20
N ILE A 139 4.05 0.66 12.47
CA ILE A 139 4.96 1.17 13.50
C ILE A 139 6.13 0.20 13.71
N LYS A 140 5.88 -1.10 13.82
CA LYS A 140 6.91 -2.14 13.90
C LYS A 140 7.87 -2.09 12.70
N LEU A 141 7.38 -1.75 11.53
CA LEU A 141 8.16 -1.62 10.30
C LEU A 141 8.90 -0.28 10.21
N GLY A 142 8.70 0.66 11.14
CA GLY A 142 9.32 1.97 11.16
C GLY A 142 8.74 2.93 10.13
N ALA A 143 7.46 2.79 9.79
CA ALA A 143 6.76 3.73 8.92
C ALA A 143 6.63 5.10 9.59
N LYS A 144 6.62 6.18 8.78
CA LYS A 144 6.40 7.54 9.28
C LYS A 144 4.98 7.69 9.82
N GLU A 145 4.80 8.50 10.85
CA GLU A 145 3.52 8.73 11.52
C GLU A 145 2.41 9.13 10.54
N ALA A 146 2.67 10.10 9.66
CA ALA A 146 1.70 10.53 8.66
C ALA A 146 1.24 9.41 7.71
N LEU A 147 2.13 8.47 7.36
CA LEU A 147 1.76 7.30 6.56
C LEU A 147 0.90 6.33 7.38
N VAL A 148 1.24 6.10 8.65
CA VAL A 148 0.46 5.25 9.55
C VAL A 148 -0.96 5.79 9.71
N GLU A 149 -1.11 7.10 9.95
CA GLU A 149 -2.40 7.77 10.10
C GLU A 149 -3.27 7.61 8.84
N GLU A 150 -2.72 7.92 7.66
CA GLU A 150 -3.48 7.83 6.41
C GLU A 150 -3.87 6.39 6.07
N VAL A 151 -2.96 5.43 6.24
CA VAL A 151 -3.29 4.01 6.02
C VAL A 151 -4.36 3.52 6.99
N CYS A 152 -4.28 3.90 8.26
CA CYS A 152 -5.30 3.55 9.25
C CYS A 152 -6.65 4.19 8.95
N ASP A 153 -6.66 5.43 8.48
CA ASP A 153 -7.91 6.07 8.03
C ASP A 153 -8.53 5.30 6.87
N ILE A 154 -7.74 4.97 5.83
CA ILE A 154 -8.22 4.16 4.69
C ILE A 154 -8.77 2.80 5.15
N VAL A 155 -8.02 2.06 5.96
CA VAL A 155 -8.44 0.75 6.48
C VAL A 155 -9.73 0.86 7.31
N GLY A 156 -9.89 1.95 8.04
CA GLY A 156 -11.03 2.18 8.92
C GLY A 156 -12.36 2.52 8.23
N HIS A 157 -12.38 2.73 6.89
CA HIS A 157 -13.62 3.04 6.17
C HIS A 157 -13.60 2.66 4.68
N HIS A 158 -12.71 1.75 4.29
CA HIS A 158 -12.49 1.40 2.88
C HIS A 158 -13.72 0.89 2.13
N HIS A 159 -14.76 0.44 2.81
CA HIS A 159 -16.05 0.09 2.20
C HIS A 159 -17.03 1.28 2.09
N HIS A 160 -16.80 2.37 2.81
CA HIS A 160 -17.73 3.48 2.97
C HIS A 160 -17.08 4.80 2.58
N PRO A 161 -16.91 5.09 1.25
CA PRO A 161 -16.27 6.32 0.81
C PRO A 161 -17.05 7.55 1.27
N ARG A 162 -16.32 8.56 1.77
CA ARG A 162 -16.84 9.88 2.13
C ARG A 162 -16.94 10.76 0.87
N SER A 163 -17.54 11.92 1.00
CA SER A 163 -17.66 12.88 -0.12
C SER A 163 -16.32 13.48 -0.57
N ASP A 164 -15.35 13.59 0.35
CA ASP A 164 -14.04 14.19 0.11
C ASP A 164 -12.93 13.22 0.52
N GLU A 165 -12.58 12.35 -0.41
CA GLU A 165 -11.56 11.33 -0.20
C GLU A 165 -10.23 11.71 -0.86
N THR A 166 -9.12 11.28 -0.22
CA THR A 166 -7.79 11.41 -0.83
C THR A 166 -7.69 10.55 -2.08
N ILE A 167 -6.75 10.89 -2.96
CA ILE A 167 -6.50 10.06 -4.14
C ILE A 167 -6.02 8.66 -3.73
N ASN A 168 -5.29 8.53 -2.63
CA ASN A 168 -4.82 7.26 -2.12
C ASN A 168 -5.98 6.35 -1.71
N PHE A 169 -6.99 6.90 -1.00
CA PHE A 169 -8.22 6.17 -0.68
C PHE A 169 -8.94 5.69 -1.95
N LYS A 170 -9.18 6.61 -2.90
CA LYS A 170 -9.92 6.31 -4.15
C LYS A 170 -9.27 5.18 -4.93
N VAL A 171 -7.94 5.17 -5.01
CA VAL A 171 -7.17 4.12 -5.68
C VAL A 171 -7.34 2.76 -4.99
N VAL A 172 -7.29 2.71 -3.66
CA VAL A 172 -7.47 1.46 -2.91
C VAL A 172 -8.89 0.95 -3.05
N TYR A 173 -9.89 1.83 -2.93
CA TYR A 173 -11.31 1.50 -3.12
C TYR A 173 -11.56 0.91 -4.51
N ASP A 174 -11.08 1.56 -5.56
CA ASP A 174 -11.25 1.10 -6.94
C ASP A 174 -10.57 -0.25 -7.17
N ALA A 175 -9.39 -0.44 -6.61
CA ALA A 175 -8.65 -1.70 -6.73
C ALA A 175 -9.37 -2.87 -6.04
N ASP A 176 -9.91 -2.66 -4.84
CA ASP A 176 -10.72 -3.65 -4.13
C ASP A 176 -12.02 -3.94 -4.88
N LEU A 177 -12.67 -2.90 -5.41
CA LEU A 177 -13.89 -3.06 -6.22
C LEU A 177 -13.66 -3.91 -7.47
N ILE A 178 -12.52 -3.77 -8.17
CA ILE A 178 -12.17 -4.63 -9.32
C ILE A 178 -12.13 -6.09 -8.89
N GLU A 179 -11.40 -6.40 -7.81
CA GLU A 179 -11.26 -7.78 -7.34
C GLU A 179 -12.60 -8.37 -6.90
N ASN A 180 -13.40 -7.59 -6.17
CA ASN A 180 -14.72 -7.99 -5.71
C ASN A 180 -15.69 -8.24 -6.88
N ILE A 181 -15.60 -7.46 -7.96
CA ILE A 181 -16.38 -7.70 -9.16
C ILE A 181 -15.89 -8.95 -9.87
N ASP A 182 -14.58 -9.16 -10.05
CA ASP A 182 -14.02 -10.34 -10.70
C ASP A 182 -14.40 -11.63 -9.96
N GLU A 183 -14.36 -11.63 -8.62
CA GLU A 183 -14.83 -12.78 -7.82
C GLU A 183 -16.32 -13.06 -8.05
N LYS A 184 -17.17 -12.03 -8.01
CA LYS A 184 -18.60 -12.18 -8.25
C LYS A 184 -18.94 -12.63 -9.68
N GLN A 185 -18.16 -12.19 -10.66
CA GLN A 185 -18.33 -12.61 -12.05
C GLN A 185 -18.07 -14.12 -12.27
N LYS A 186 -17.23 -14.73 -11.44
CA LYS A 186 -16.98 -16.19 -11.48
C LYS A 186 -18.17 -16.99 -10.96
N GLU A 187 -18.90 -16.45 -9.99
CA GLU A 187 -20.06 -17.12 -9.36
C GLU A 187 -21.37 -16.80 -10.08
N ASN A 188 -21.55 -15.54 -10.45
CA ASN A 188 -22.78 -15.05 -11.08
C ASN A 188 -22.47 -13.97 -12.13
N PRO A 189 -22.15 -14.36 -13.37
CA PRO A 189 -21.71 -13.45 -14.42
C PRO A 189 -22.82 -12.50 -14.86
N LEU A 190 -22.53 -11.21 -14.87
CA LEU A 190 -23.35 -10.17 -15.49
C LEU A 190 -23.14 -10.17 -17.01
N LYS A 191 -24.15 -9.69 -17.76
CA LYS A 191 -23.97 -9.41 -19.18
C LYS A 191 -22.96 -8.28 -19.38
N PRO A 192 -22.20 -8.26 -20.50
CA PRO A 192 -21.17 -7.23 -20.75
C PRO A 192 -21.68 -5.79 -20.62
N GLU A 193 -22.91 -5.51 -21.08
CA GLU A 193 -23.51 -4.19 -21.03
C GLU A 193 -23.80 -3.75 -19.58
N GLN A 194 -24.30 -4.66 -18.76
CA GLN A 194 -24.57 -4.41 -17.33
C GLN A 194 -23.27 -4.20 -16.55
N LEU A 195 -22.23 -4.95 -16.90
CA LEU A 195 -20.92 -4.83 -16.30
C LEU A 195 -20.27 -3.49 -16.65
N ALA A 196 -20.35 -3.07 -17.92
CA ALA A 196 -19.85 -1.77 -18.38
C ALA A 196 -20.57 -0.60 -17.68
N GLU A 197 -21.90 -0.66 -17.58
CA GLU A 197 -22.69 0.34 -16.84
C GLU A 197 -22.31 0.41 -15.35
N ARG A 198 -22.08 -0.74 -14.73
CA ARG A 198 -21.63 -0.83 -13.34
C ARG A 198 -20.26 -0.19 -13.16
N ILE A 199 -19.31 -0.44 -14.07
CA ILE A 199 -17.98 0.17 -14.02
C ILE A 199 -18.09 1.69 -14.10
N GLU A 200 -18.88 2.24 -15.02
CA GLU A 200 -19.02 3.68 -15.17
C GLU A 200 -19.63 4.39 -13.95
N LYS A 201 -20.49 3.69 -13.18
CA LYS A 201 -21.19 4.29 -12.04
C LYS A 201 -20.48 4.13 -10.70
N SER A 202 -19.58 3.15 -10.56
CA SER A 202 -19.11 2.73 -9.23
C SER A 202 -17.68 3.13 -8.93
N PHE A 203 -16.86 3.45 -9.92
CA PHE A 203 -15.45 3.78 -9.74
C PHE A 203 -15.27 5.26 -9.42
N LEU A 204 -14.30 5.54 -8.53
CA LEU A 204 -14.03 6.89 -8.04
C LEU A 204 -12.96 7.62 -8.84
N THR A 205 -12.17 6.87 -9.67
CA THR A 205 -11.11 7.44 -10.49
C THR A 205 -11.22 7.02 -11.96
N PRO A 206 -10.79 7.88 -12.90
CA PRO A 206 -10.69 7.50 -14.31
C PRO A 206 -9.79 6.29 -14.55
N GLY A 207 -8.60 6.25 -13.90
CA GLY A 207 -7.66 5.13 -13.99
C GLY A 207 -8.25 3.83 -13.43
N GLY A 208 -9.03 3.90 -12.35
CA GLY A 208 -9.78 2.76 -11.83
C GLY A 208 -10.77 2.19 -12.84
N SER A 209 -11.57 3.06 -13.47
CA SER A 209 -12.48 2.67 -14.55
C SER A 209 -11.75 2.06 -15.76
N GLU A 210 -10.61 2.62 -16.16
CA GLU A 210 -9.80 2.12 -17.26
C GLU A 210 -9.28 0.72 -16.97
N VAL A 211 -8.63 0.53 -15.83
CA VAL A 211 -8.12 -0.78 -15.39
C VAL A 211 -9.24 -1.80 -15.22
N ALA A 212 -10.41 -1.38 -14.69
CA ALA A 212 -11.57 -2.25 -14.57
C ALA A 212 -12.09 -2.74 -15.93
N LYS A 213 -12.20 -1.85 -16.91
CA LYS A 213 -12.60 -2.21 -18.28
C LYS A 213 -11.63 -3.21 -18.91
N GLU A 214 -10.33 -2.97 -18.75
CA GLU A 214 -9.31 -3.89 -19.26
C GLU A 214 -9.40 -5.27 -18.60
N VAL A 215 -9.56 -5.34 -17.28
CA VAL A 215 -9.55 -6.61 -16.54
C VAL A 215 -10.86 -7.38 -16.67
N LEU A 216 -11.99 -6.68 -16.65
CA LEU A 216 -13.31 -7.29 -16.50
C LEU A 216 -14.05 -7.46 -17.83
N LEU A 217 -13.79 -6.59 -18.83
CA LEU A 217 -14.45 -6.62 -20.14
C LEU A 217 -13.59 -7.20 -21.26
N SER A 218 -12.24 -7.33 -21.06
CA SER A 218 -11.43 -8.02 -22.06
C SER A 218 -11.89 -9.48 -22.18
N GLU A 219 -12.11 -9.96 -23.39
CA GLU A 219 -12.38 -11.37 -23.64
C GLU A 219 -11.26 -12.20 -23.01
N LYS A 220 -11.57 -12.94 -21.94
CA LYS A 220 -10.65 -13.92 -21.38
C LYS A 220 -10.42 -14.97 -22.46
N THR A 221 -9.36 -14.81 -23.26
CA THR A 221 -8.93 -15.85 -24.19
C THR A 221 -8.68 -17.10 -23.35
N VAL A 222 -9.66 -17.96 -23.36
CA VAL A 222 -9.56 -19.29 -22.71
C VAL A 222 -8.43 -20.02 -23.44
N LYS A 223 -7.29 -20.16 -22.75
CA LYS A 223 -6.23 -21.07 -23.15
C LYS A 223 -6.36 -22.35 -22.38
#